data_089a78446f310c3b29472bca182d3de8
#
_entry.id   089a78446f310c3b29472bca182d3de8
#
_cell.length_a   1.000
_cell.length_b   1.000
_cell.length_c   1.000
_cell.angle_alpha   90.00
_cell.angle_beta   90.00
_cell.angle_gamma   90.00
#
_symmetry.space_group_name_H-M   'P 1'
#
loop_
_entity.id
_entity.type
_entity.pdbx_description
1 polymer ?
#
loop_
_entity_poly.entity_id
_entity_poly.type
_entity_poly.pdbx_seq_one_letter_code
_entity_poly.pdbx_strand_id
1 'polypeptide(L)'
;MIVRSLALAVAMLALVSAVEPARAQTPTGTGSAVFVAYYWRAKPGQLDAYNDYIRKVAEPIDEDARKAGVFEEVRTVNPAPGTTTDWTHLRIFRLKDADAEKALAAGLDAATARVVPSEAQRKANSERSATLRDLVRREVWLELR
;
A
#
# COMPACT_ATOMS: atom_id res chain seq x y z
N MET A 1 43.69 45.89 59.55
CA MET A 1 42.90 44.67 59.25
C MET A 1 42.05 44.98 58.01
N ILE A 2 42.44 44.46 56.92
CA ILE A 2 41.83 44.75 55.62
C ILE A 2 40.93 43.53 55.26
N VAL A 3 39.63 43.76 55.23
CA VAL A 3 38.66 42.73 54.79
C VAL A 3 38.44 42.92 53.27
N ARG A 4 38.89 41.98 52.49
CA ARG A 4 38.64 41.95 51.02
C ARG A 4 37.33 41.21 50.75
N SER A 5 36.34 41.97 50.26
CA SER A 5 35.09 41.37 49.74
C SER A 5 35.31 40.79 48.36
N LEU A 6 35.01 39.50 48.19
CA LEU A 6 35.07 38.79 46.92
C LEU A 6 33.66 38.84 46.30
N ALA A 7 33.55 39.56 45.19
CA ALA A 7 32.32 39.63 44.41
C ALA A 7 32.27 38.42 43.46
N LEU A 8 31.25 37.55 43.62
CA LEU A 8 31.01 36.39 42.78
C LEU A 8 30.08 36.84 41.65
N ALA A 9 30.63 36.93 40.42
CA ALA A 9 29.82 37.18 39.22
C ALA A 9 29.27 35.86 38.69
N VAL A 10 27.95 35.69 38.78
CA VAL A 10 27.26 34.57 38.18
C VAL A 10 26.94 34.94 36.73
N ALA A 11 27.62 34.33 35.78
CA ALA A 11 27.32 34.42 34.36
C ALA A 11 26.18 33.44 34.03
N MET A 12 24.98 33.96 33.81
CA MET A 12 23.87 33.18 33.24
C MET A 12 24.11 32.99 31.73
N LEU A 13 24.44 31.78 31.32
CA LEU A 13 24.53 31.35 29.93
C LEU A 13 23.09 31.02 29.44
N ALA A 14 22.43 31.90 28.72
CA ALA A 14 21.16 31.62 28.08
C ALA A 14 21.39 30.72 26.88
N LEU A 15 21.02 29.41 27.00
CA LEU A 15 20.90 28.52 25.84
C LEU A 15 19.68 28.94 25.02
N VAL A 16 19.93 29.63 23.92
CA VAL A 16 18.92 29.83 22.87
C VAL A 16 18.87 28.53 22.05
N SER A 17 17.90 27.66 22.36
CA SER A 17 17.59 26.51 21.49
C SER A 17 16.95 27.05 20.22
N ALA A 18 17.71 27.06 19.14
CA ALA A 18 17.17 27.31 17.80
C ALA A 18 16.28 26.12 17.42
N VAL A 19 14.97 26.32 17.50
CA VAL A 19 14.00 25.41 16.90
C VAL A 19 14.12 25.58 15.38
N GLU A 20 14.82 24.64 14.72
CA GLU A 20 14.78 24.58 13.26
C GLU A 20 13.34 24.32 12.82
N PRO A 21 12.78 25.16 11.92
CA PRO A 21 11.47 24.85 11.37
C PRO A 21 11.57 23.55 10.58
N ALA A 22 10.75 22.57 10.97
CA ALA A 22 10.61 21.31 10.22
C ALA A 22 10.34 21.69 8.75
N ARG A 23 11.33 21.47 7.89
CA ARG A 23 11.16 21.58 6.45
C ARG A 23 10.09 20.58 6.06
N ALA A 24 8.90 21.09 5.72
CA ALA A 24 7.91 20.30 5.03
C ALA A 24 8.58 19.70 3.80
N GLN A 25 8.77 18.39 3.79
CA GLN A 25 9.26 17.68 2.61
C GLN A 25 8.19 17.84 1.54
N THR A 26 8.45 18.75 0.60
CA THR A 26 7.65 18.85 -0.62
C THR A 26 7.80 17.50 -1.33
N PRO A 27 6.72 16.75 -1.61
CA PRO A 27 6.82 15.51 -2.36
C PRO A 27 7.35 15.85 -3.76
N THR A 28 8.62 15.54 -4.01
CA THR A 28 9.26 15.65 -5.32
C THR A 28 8.87 14.48 -6.22
N GLY A 29 7.57 14.25 -6.38
CA GLY A 29 7.02 13.32 -7.35
C GLY A 29 6.39 14.10 -8.50
N THR A 30 7.08 14.25 -9.62
CA THR A 30 6.61 14.94 -10.82
C THR A 30 5.53 14.17 -11.60
N GLY A 31 5.06 13.01 -11.11
CA GLY A 31 3.99 12.22 -11.70
C GLY A 31 2.67 12.34 -10.91
N SER A 32 1.51 12.33 -11.58
CA SER A 32 0.23 12.09 -10.90
C SER A 32 0.19 10.65 -10.43
N ALA A 33 -0.34 10.42 -9.22
CA ALA A 33 -0.58 9.07 -8.74
C ALA A 33 -1.53 8.33 -9.72
N VAL A 34 -1.27 7.05 -9.92
CA VAL A 34 -2.06 6.18 -10.77
C VAL A 34 -2.79 5.17 -9.90
N PHE A 35 -4.06 4.96 -10.17
CA PHE A 35 -4.86 3.93 -9.51
C PHE A 35 -5.22 2.84 -10.52
N VAL A 36 -4.95 1.59 -10.15
CA VAL A 36 -5.36 0.42 -10.94
C VAL A 36 -6.44 -0.31 -10.16
N ALA A 37 -7.62 -0.39 -10.75
CA ALA A 37 -8.80 -0.99 -10.16
C ALA A 37 -9.14 -2.31 -10.87
N TYR A 38 -9.21 -3.39 -10.10
CA TYR A 38 -9.67 -4.70 -10.57
C TYR A 38 -11.02 -5.01 -9.94
N TYR A 39 -12.03 -5.16 -10.78
CA TYR A 39 -13.38 -5.55 -10.39
C TYR A 39 -13.53 -7.07 -10.52
N TRP A 40 -13.73 -7.73 -9.41
CA TRP A 40 -13.89 -9.17 -9.34
C TRP A 40 -15.31 -9.54 -8.93
N ARG A 41 -15.82 -10.61 -9.50
CA ARG A 41 -17.08 -11.22 -9.09
C ARG A 41 -16.81 -12.61 -8.53
N ALA A 42 -17.17 -12.83 -7.26
CA ALA A 42 -17.20 -14.18 -6.70
C ALA A 42 -18.22 -15.01 -7.46
N LYS A 43 -17.85 -16.24 -7.81
CA LYS A 43 -18.78 -17.18 -8.45
C LYS A 43 -19.93 -17.56 -7.49
N PRO A 44 -21.07 -17.99 -7.98
CA PRO A 44 -22.20 -18.38 -7.13
C PRO A 44 -21.78 -19.34 -6.01
N GLY A 45 -22.11 -19.00 -4.77
CA GLY A 45 -21.76 -19.78 -3.57
C GLY A 45 -20.29 -19.70 -3.14
N GLN A 46 -19.43 -18.92 -3.81
CA GLN A 46 -17.99 -18.84 -3.50
C GLN A 46 -17.58 -17.59 -2.74
N LEU A 47 -18.50 -16.77 -2.27
CA LEU A 47 -18.19 -15.48 -1.64
C LEU A 47 -17.27 -15.65 -0.42
N ASP A 48 -17.60 -16.53 0.53
CA ASP A 48 -16.82 -16.75 1.74
C ASP A 48 -15.47 -17.40 1.43
N ALA A 49 -15.44 -18.37 0.52
CA ALA A 49 -14.21 -19.01 0.08
C ALA A 49 -13.28 -18.03 -0.63
N TYR A 50 -13.83 -17.05 -1.37
CA TYR A 50 -13.05 -16.00 -2.01
C TYR A 50 -12.55 -14.97 -0.98
N ASN A 51 -13.34 -14.58 0.01
CA ASN A 51 -12.89 -13.77 1.14
C ASN A 51 -11.71 -14.43 1.87
N ASP A 52 -11.80 -15.73 2.12
CA ASP A 52 -10.72 -16.50 2.73
C ASP A 52 -9.46 -16.56 1.86
N TYR A 53 -9.63 -16.72 0.55
CA TYR A 53 -8.52 -16.69 -0.40
C TYR A 53 -7.81 -15.33 -0.38
N ILE A 54 -8.55 -14.23 -0.36
CA ILE A 54 -7.97 -12.88 -0.26
C ILE A 54 -7.10 -12.79 1.00
N ARG A 55 -7.66 -13.10 2.18
CA ARG A 55 -6.95 -12.98 3.46
C ARG A 55 -5.74 -13.89 3.58
N LYS A 56 -5.86 -15.15 3.11
CA LYS A 56 -4.82 -16.18 3.33
C LYS A 56 -3.77 -16.26 2.24
N VAL A 57 -4.09 -15.81 1.03
CA VAL A 57 -3.19 -15.94 -0.13
C VAL A 57 -2.83 -14.57 -0.72
N ALA A 58 -3.82 -13.71 -1.02
CA ALA A 58 -3.54 -12.47 -1.71
C ALA A 58 -2.89 -11.41 -0.79
N GLU A 59 -3.41 -11.19 0.42
CA GLU A 59 -2.89 -10.17 1.34
C GLU A 59 -1.43 -10.38 1.74
N PRO A 60 -0.91 -11.60 2.03
CA PRO A 60 0.52 -11.81 2.26
C PRO A 60 1.39 -11.45 1.05
N ILE A 61 0.92 -11.72 -0.16
CA ILE A 61 1.61 -11.37 -1.41
C ILE A 61 1.60 -9.86 -1.60
N ASP A 62 0.46 -9.20 -1.35
CA ASP A 62 0.33 -7.75 -1.43
C ASP A 62 1.26 -7.04 -0.44
N GLU A 63 1.35 -7.54 0.78
CA GLU A 63 2.22 -6.93 1.80
C GLU A 63 3.71 -7.06 1.42
N ASP A 64 4.13 -8.19 0.85
CA ASP A 64 5.48 -8.37 0.33
C ASP A 64 5.74 -7.42 -0.86
N ALA A 65 4.81 -7.33 -1.81
CA ALA A 65 4.91 -6.44 -2.96
C ALA A 65 4.95 -4.96 -2.53
N ARG A 66 4.13 -4.56 -1.56
CA ARG A 66 4.12 -3.20 -1.00
C ARG A 66 5.46 -2.87 -0.34
N LYS A 67 6.02 -3.78 0.47
CA LYS A 67 7.35 -3.61 1.07
C LYS A 67 8.47 -3.51 0.03
N ALA A 68 8.32 -4.20 -1.09
CA ALA A 68 9.24 -4.12 -2.22
C ALA A 68 9.04 -2.85 -3.09
N GLY A 69 8.07 -1.97 -2.75
CA GLY A 69 7.81 -0.73 -3.46
C GLY A 69 7.10 -0.89 -4.80
N VAL A 70 6.43 -2.02 -5.03
CA VAL A 70 5.66 -2.28 -6.27
C VAL A 70 4.47 -1.34 -6.38
N PHE A 71 3.85 -1.03 -5.25
CA PHE A 71 2.76 -0.05 -5.10
C PHE A 71 2.82 0.57 -3.70
N GLU A 72 2.12 1.69 -3.51
CA GLU A 72 2.08 2.40 -2.24
C GLU A 72 1.01 1.84 -1.30
N GLU A 73 -0.16 1.54 -1.85
CA GLU A 73 -1.31 1.05 -1.10
C GLU A 73 -2.16 0.11 -1.96
N VAL A 74 -2.81 -0.86 -1.33
CA VAL A 74 -3.91 -1.63 -1.92
C VAL A 74 -5.09 -1.64 -0.96
N ARG A 75 -6.29 -1.46 -1.52
CA ARG A 75 -7.55 -1.60 -0.79
C ARG A 75 -8.44 -2.61 -1.48
N THR A 76 -9.08 -3.46 -0.68
CA THR A 76 -10.16 -4.33 -1.15
C THR A 76 -11.46 -3.86 -0.50
N VAL A 77 -12.47 -3.55 -1.32
CA VAL A 77 -13.78 -3.10 -0.86
C VAL A 77 -14.89 -3.94 -1.50
N ASN A 78 -16.01 -4.03 -0.81
CA ASN A 78 -17.23 -4.68 -1.28
C ASN A 78 -18.32 -3.63 -1.46
N PRO A 79 -19.34 -3.86 -2.32
CA PRO A 79 -20.53 -3.01 -2.39
C PRO A 79 -21.21 -2.93 -1.03
N ALA A 80 -21.76 -1.76 -0.69
CA ALA A 80 -22.59 -1.63 0.50
C ALA A 80 -23.84 -2.50 0.38
N PRO A 81 -24.40 -2.99 1.50
CA PRO A 81 -25.65 -3.74 1.46
C PRO A 81 -26.77 -3.00 0.71
N GLY A 82 -27.45 -3.69 -0.19
CA GLY A 82 -28.52 -3.11 -1.03
C GLY A 82 -28.04 -2.42 -2.30
N THR A 83 -26.72 -2.33 -2.54
CA THR A 83 -26.18 -1.81 -3.79
C THR A 83 -26.18 -2.90 -4.86
N THR A 84 -26.76 -2.62 -6.02
CA THR A 84 -26.72 -3.54 -7.18
C THR A 84 -25.47 -3.27 -8.00
N THR A 85 -24.60 -4.28 -8.11
CA THR A 85 -23.40 -4.23 -8.95
C THR A 85 -23.19 -5.56 -9.67
N ASP A 86 -22.39 -5.53 -10.74
CA ASP A 86 -21.95 -6.72 -11.47
C ASP A 86 -20.69 -7.35 -10.87
N TRP A 87 -20.17 -6.80 -9.76
CA TRP A 87 -18.98 -7.23 -9.05
C TRP A 87 -19.25 -7.40 -7.55
N THR A 88 -18.40 -8.16 -6.87
CA THR A 88 -18.47 -8.39 -5.42
C THR A 88 -17.27 -7.82 -4.68
N HIS A 89 -16.14 -7.67 -5.36
CA HIS A 89 -14.91 -7.13 -4.78
C HIS A 89 -14.28 -6.16 -5.77
N LEU A 90 -13.85 -5.02 -5.26
CA LEU A 90 -13.02 -4.06 -5.98
C LEU A 90 -11.68 -3.95 -5.26
N ARG A 91 -10.60 -4.25 -5.98
CA ARG A 91 -9.23 -4.10 -5.48
C ARG A 91 -8.57 -2.93 -6.18
N ILE A 92 -8.16 -1.93 -5.41
CA ILE A 92 -7.58 -0.68 -5.91
C ILE A 92 -6.14 -0.60 -5.43
N PHE A 93 -5.19 -0.56 -6.38
CA PHE A 93 -3.78 -0.32 -6.15
C PHE A 93 -3.46 1.15 -6.42
N ARG A 94 -2.83 1.83 -5.46
CA ARG A 94 -2.28 3.17 -5.64
C ARG A 94 -0.80 3.05 -5.98
N LEU A 95 -0.41 3.64 -7.10
CA LEU A 95 0.96 3.62 -7.62
C LEU A 95 1.49 5.06 -7.74
N LYS A 96 2.78 5.22 -7.62
CA LYS A 96 3.43 6.52 -7.65
C LYS A 96 3.34 7.21 -9.03
N ASP A 97 3.32 6.45 -10.12
CA ASP A 97 3.36 6.94 -11.50
C ASP A 97 2.94 5.86 -12.53
N ALA A 98 2.93 6.24 -13.81
CA ALA A 98 2.58 5.36 -14.91
C ALA A 98 3.63 4.26 -15.20
N ASP A 99 4.88 4.44 -14.82
CA ASP A 99 5.90 3.40 -14.98
C ASP A 99 5.74 2.31 -13.94
N ALA A 100 5.34 2.66 -12.71
CA ALA A 100 4.94 1.70 -11.70
C ALA A 100 3.70 0.90 -12.14
N GLU A 101 2.76 1.50 -12.89
CA GLU A 101 1.60 0.80 -13.46
C GLU A 101 2.03 -0.29 -14.44
N LYS A 102 2.93 0.00 -15.35
CA LYS A 102 3.48 -0.97 -16.33
C LYS A 102 4.22 -2.12 -15.63
N ALA A 103 4.87 -1.85 -14.50
CA ALA A 103 5.64 -2.81 -13.73
C ALA A 103 4.79 -3.63 -12.72
N LEU A 104 3.53 -3.27 -12.49
CA LEU A 104 2.68 -3.84 -11.44
C LEU A 104 2.56 -5.37 -11.54
N ALA A 105 2.27 -5.89 -12.72
CA ALA A 105 2.09 -7.33 -12.91
C ALA A 105 3.38 -8.11 -12.59
N ALA A 106 4.52 -7.68 -13.14
CA ALA A 106 5.81 -8.32 -12.88
C ALA A 106 6.22 -8.22 -11.40
N GLY A 107 5.90 -7.11 -10.75
CA GLY A 107 6.14 -6.90 -9.32
C GLY A 107 5.31 -7.85 -8.44
N LEU A 108 4.04 -8.06 -8.77
CA LEU A 108 3.16 -9.01 -8.08
C LEU A 108 3.60 -10.47 -8.32
N ASP A 109 4.04 -10.81 -9.53
CA ASP A 109 4.58 -12.14 -9.83
C ASP A 109 5.86 -12.41 -9.01
N ALA A 110 6.75 -11.45 -8.92
CA ALA A 110 7.96 -11.56 -8.11
C ALA A 110 7.65 -11.71 -6.61
N ALA A 111 6.69 -10.94 -6.08
CA ALA A 111 6.21 -11.09 -4.71
C ALA A 111 5.57 -12.47 -4.47
N THR A 112 4.77 -12.94 -5.42
CA THR A 112 4.17 -14.28 -5.37
C THR A 112 5.24 -15.37 -5.28
N ALA A 113 6.32 -15.26 -6.05
CA ALA A 113 7.43 -16.22 -6.01
C ALA A 113 8.19 -16.20 -4.68
N ARG A 114 8.30 -15.03 -4.03
CA ARG A 114 8.94 -14.92 -2.70
C ARG A 114 8.08 -15.50 -1.58
N VAL A 115 6.78 -15.17 -1.58
CA VAL A 115 5.83 -15.60 -0.53
C VAL A 115 5.47 -17.07 -0.67
N VAL A 116 5.37 -17.56 -1.91
CA VAL A 116 5.03 -18.96 -2.23
C VAL A 116 6.15 -19.54 -3.11
N PRO A 117 7.27 -19.98 -2.53
CA PRO A 117 8.42 -20.48 -3.31
C PRO A 117 8.11 -21.71 -4.16
N SER A 118 7.20 -22.57 -3.72
CA SER A 118 6.80 -23.77 -4.47
C SER A 118 6.00 -23.42 -5.72
N GLU A 119 6.53 -23.77 -6.89
CA GLU A 119 5.82 -23.60 -8.16
C GLU A 119 4.50 -24.36 -8.21
N ALA A 120 4.50 -25.61 -7.70
CA ALA A 120 3.29 -26.43 -7.62
C ALA A 120 2.22 -25.74 -6.76
N GLN A 121 2.61 -25.11 -5.64
CA GLN A 121 1.68 -24.37 -4.80
C GLN A 121 1.16 -23.10 -5.47
N ARG A 122 2.02 -22.36 -6.20
CA ARG A 122 1.58 -21.17 -6.99
C ARG A 122 0.57 -21.56 -8.04
N LYS A 123 0.82 -22.67 -8.75
CA LYS A 123 -0.12 -23.23 -9.73
C LYS A 123 -1.45 -23.60 -9.08
N ALA A 124 -1.42 -24.33 -7.96
CA ALA A 124 -2.63 -24.70 -7.22
C ALA A 124 -3.42 -23.46 -6.73
N ASN A 125 -2.74 -22.42 -6.25
CA ASN A 125 -3.37 -21.17 -5.84
C ASN A 125 -4.03 -20.45 -7.04
N SER A 126 -3.37 -20.44 -8.20
CA SER A 126 -3.92 -19.86 -9.43
C SER A 126 -5.17 -20.60 -9.90
N GLU A 127 -5.12 -21.93 -9.96
CA GLU A 127 -6.25 -22.78 -10.32
C GLU A 127 -7.41 -22.57 -9.33
N ARG A 128 -7.13 -22.56 -8.02
CA ARG A 128 -8.13 -22.26 -6.99
C ARG A 128 -8.74 -20.89 -7.21
N SER A 129 -7.96 -19.84 -7.46
CA SER A 129 -8.44 -18.51 -7.74
C SER A 129 -9.46 -18.48 -8.90
N ALA A 130 -9.15 -19.21 -9.98
CA ALA A 130 -10.03 -19.33 -11.14
C ALA A 130 -11.36 -20.04 -10.85
N THR A 131 -11.40 -20.92 -9.84
CA THR A 131 -12.67 -21.55 -9.41
C THR A 131 -13.52 -20.65 -8.51
N LEU A 132 -12.93 -19.62 -7.87
CA LEU A 132 -13.59 -18.76 -6.90
C LEU A 132 -14.20 -17.49 -7.50
N ARG A 133 -13.59 -16.97 -8.57
CA ARG A 133 -13.92 -15.63 -9.09
C ARG A 133 -13.72 -15.48 -10.58
N ASP A 134 -14.38 -14.47 -11.14
CA ASP A 134 -14.15 -13.97 -12.49
C ASP A 134 -13.69 -12.51 -12.45
N LEU A 135 -12.76 -12.12 -13.33
CA LEU A 135 -12.44 -10.72 -13.55
C LEU A 135 -13.56 -10.09 -14.40
N VAL A 136 -14.23 -9.10 -13.85
CA VAL A 136 -15.29 -8.36 -14.57
C VAL A 136 -14.66 -7.32 -15.49
N ARG A 137 -13.74 -6.48 -14.94
CA ARG A 137 -12.98 -5.48 -15.69
C ARG A 137 -11.77 -4.98 -14.90
N ARG A 138 -10.87 -4.33 -15.62
CA ARG A 138 -9.74 -3.57 -15.09
C ARG A 138 -9.84 -2.14 -15.58
N GLU A 139 -9.61 -1.18 -14.69
CA GLU A 139 -9.60 0.25 -15.01
C GLU A 139 -8.31 0.89 -14.50
N VAL A 140 -7.87 1.95 -15.17
CA VAL A 140 -6.72 2.77 -14.73
C VAL A 140 -7.20 4.20 -14.62
N TRP A 141 -6.95 4.83 -13.46
CA TRP A 141 -7.34 6.19 -13.18
C TRP A 141 -6.12 7.03 -12.83
N LEU A 142 -6.18 8.30 -13.18
CA LEU A 142 -5.18 9.29 -12.80
C LEU A 142 -5.74 10.17 -11.68
N GLU A 143 -4.90 10.51 -10.72
CA GLU A 143 -5.26 11.49 -9.69
C GLU A 143 -5.48 12.86 -10.36
N LEU A 144 -6.63 13.46 -10.10
CA LEU A 144 -6.93 14.82 -10.54
C LEU A 144 -6.12 15.80 -9.66
N ARG A 145 -5.39 16.73 -10.30
CA ARG A 145 -4.62 17.79 -9.64
C ARG A 145 -5.37 19.11 -9.67
#